data_9c9b98eb74bb0ef5945c7b8d10df2eac
#
_entry.id   9c9b98eb74bb0ef5945c7b8d10df2eac
#
_cell.length_a   1.000
_cell.length_b   1.000
_cell.length_c   1.000
_cell.angle_alpha   90.00
_cell.angle_beta   90.00
_cell.angle_gamma   90.00
#
_symmetry.space_group_name_H-M   'P 1'
#
loop_
_entity.id
_entity.type
_entity.pdbx_description
1 polymer ?
#
loop_
_entity_poly.entity_id
_entity_poly.type
_entity_poly.pdbx_seq_one_letter_code
_entity_poly.pdbx_strand_id
1 'polypeptide(L)'
;MCGLAGIVLKQKDRAVNQTAHLTKGFCRMLIEAEKRGNHATGLAIVDSSTEFMIHKSPVAASEFVYKKDTVSALELVDGTTSIIMGHTRFGTLGSRHNNANNHPIRTKDVIG
;
A
#
# COMPACT_ATOMS: atom_id res chain seq x y z
N MET A 1 5.00 6.32 16.16
CA MET A 1 3.64 5.83 15.88
C MET A 1 3.50 5.64 14.39
N CYS A 2 2.84 4.57 13.96
CA CYS A 2 2.71 4.26 12.54
C CYS A 2 1.31 4.63 12.04
N GLY A 3 1.17 4.85 10.74
CA GLY A 3 -0.10 5.11 10.09
C GLY A 3 -0.56 3.92 9.26
N LEU A 4 -1.86 3.75 9.17
CA LEU A 4 -2.49 2.70 8.37
C LEU A 4 -3.53 3.31 7.45
N ALA A 5 -3.63 2.77 6.25
CA ALA A 5 -4.67 3.10 5.28
C ALA A 5 -5.18 1.81 4.66
N GLY A 6 -6.45 1.76 4.29
CA GLY A 6 -7.00 0.56 3.68
C GLY A 6 -8.30 0.80 2.98
N ILE A 7 -8.55 0.00 1.95
CA ILE A 7 -9.81 -0.03 1.21
C ILE A 7 -10.19 -1.49 1.03
N VAL A 8 -11.44 -1.82 1.35
CA VAL A 8 -12.05 -3.11 1.05
C VAL A 8 -13.01 -2.91 -0.11
N LEU A 9 -12.89 -3.72 -1.13
CA LEU A 9 -13.62 -3.57 -2.38
C LEU A 9 -14.51 -4.77 -2.64
N LYS A 10 -15.72 -4.49 -3.14
CA LYS A 10 -16.56 -5.53 -3.75
C LYS A 10 -16.01 -5.86 -5.13
N GLN A 11 -16.09 -7.13 -5.50
CA GLN A 11 -15.80 -7.53 -6.86
C GLN A 11 -16.87 -6.98 -7.81
N LYS A 12 -16.42 -6.27 -8.81
CA LYS A 12 -17.27 -5.81 -9.91
C LYS A 12 -16.42 -5.31 -11.05
N ASP A 13 -16.96 -5.30 -12.24
CA ASP A 13 -16.32 -4.63 -13.36
C ASP A 13 -16.22 -3.14 -13.09
N ARG A 14 -15.02 -2.59 -13.26
CA ARG A 14 -14.76 -1.17 -13.08
C ARG A 14 -14.14 -0.60 -14.34
N ALA A 15 -14.62 0.57 -14.74
CA ALA A 15 -13.99 1.33 -15.79
C ALA A 15 -12.62 1.84 -15.32
N VAL A 16 -11.71 2.10 -16.27
CA VAL A 16 -10.36 2.59 -15.95
C VAL A 16 -10.38 3.85 -15.10
N ASN A 17 -11.32 4.78 -15.36
CA ASN A 17 -11.46 5.99 -14.56
C ASN A 17 -11.91 5.73 -13.13
N GLN A 18 -12.74 4.72 -12.90
CA GLN A 18 -13.15 4.31 -11.55
C GLN A 18 -11.97 3.73 -10.77
N THR A 19 -11.19 2.86 -11.40
CA THR A 19 -9.99 2.29 -10.80
C THR A 19 -8.97 3.39 -10.48
N ALA A 20 -8.75 4.32 -11.40
CA ALA A 20 -7.84 5.44 -11.19
C ALA A 20 -8.32 6.34 -10.02
N HIS A 21 -9.61 6.53 -9.86
CA HIS A 21 -10.18 7.29 -8.75
C HIS A 21 -9.90 6.60 -7.40
N LEU A 22 -10.07 5.28 -7.35
CA LEU A 22 -9.80 4.48 -6.14
C LEU A 22 -8.33 4.55 -5.74
N THR A 23 -7.41 4.35 -6.69
CA THR A 23 -5.97 4.37 -6.40
C THR A 23 -5.50 5.77 -6.02
N LYS A 24 -6.05 6.80 -6.61
CA LYS A 24 -5.77 8.18 -6.24
C LYS A 24 -6.24 8.50 -4.82
N GLY A 25 -7.42 8.03 -4.45
CA GLY A 25 -7.94 8.16 -3.09
C GLY A 25 -7.07 7.42 -2.08
N PHE A 26 -6.59 6.23 -2.42
CA PHE A 26 -5.66 5.47 -1.60
C PHE A 26 -4.35 6.22 -1.39
N CYS A 27 -3.77 6.80 -2.44
CA CYS A 27 -2.55 7.60 -2.34
C CYS A 27 -2.74 8.81 -1.41
N ARG A 28 -3.89 9.47 -1.47
CA ARG A 28 -4.21 10.58 -0.55
C ARG A 28 -4.27 10.12 0.89
N MET A 29 -4.85 8.95 1.16
CA MET A 29 -4.88 8.38 2.51
C MET A 29 -3.47 8.06 3.01
N LEU A 30 -2.60 7.53 2.16
CA LEU A 30 -1.20 7.28 2.53
C LEU A 30 -0.47 8.57 2.87
N ILE A 31 -0.64 9.61 2.06
CA ILE A 31 -0.02 10.92 2.31
C ILE A 31 -0.50 11.50 3.63
N GLU A 32 -1.78 11.39 3.95
CA GLU A 32 -2.30 11.81 5.25
C GLU A 32 -1.72 10.98 6.41
N ALA A 33 -1.54 9.68 6.20
CA ALA A 33 -0.95 8.80 7.20
C ALA A 33 0.54 9.07 7.44
N GLU A 34 1.22 9.79 6.53
CA GLU A 34 2.62 10.19 6.69
C GLU A 34 2.87 10.97 7.99
N LYS A 35 1.88 11.68 8.47
CA LYS A 35 1.96 12.41 9.75
C LYS A 35 2.29 11.50 10.93
N ARG A 36 1.98 10.22 10.83
CA ARG A 36 2.26 9.21 11.85
C ARG A 36 3.58 8.49 11.64
N GLY A 37 4.17 8.58 10.47
CA GLY A 37 5.46 7.96 10.18
C GLY A 37 5.94 8.31 8.79
N ASN A 38 7.17 8.79 8.70
CA ASN A 38 7.78 9.22 7.44
C ASN A 38 9.07 8.47 7.11
N HIS A 39 9.38 7.38 7.82
CA HIS A 39 10.62 6.64 7.63
C HIS A 39 10.52 5.61 6.51
N ALA A 40 9.37 5.02 6.32
CA ALA A 40 9.13 4.04 5.25
C ALA A 40 7.65 3.97 4.94
N THR A 41 7.33 3.52 3.72
CA THR A 41 5.96 3.33 3.26
C THR A 41 5.85 2.01 2.51
N GLY A 42 4.74 1.33 2.68
CA GLY A 42 4.48 0.09 1.96
C GLY A 42 3.01 -0.07 1.62
N LEU A 43 2.73 -0.90 0.64
CA LEU A 43 1.38 -1.27 0.26
C LEU A 43 1.29 -2.76 -0.03
N ALA A 44 0.08 -3.29 0.09
CA ALA A 44 -0.27 -4.62 -0.37
C ALA A 44 -1.58 -4.54 -1.15
N ILE A 45 -1.65 -5.29 -2.22
CA ILE A 45 -2.85 -5.43 -3.04
C ILE A 45 -3.21 -6.91 -3.04
N VAL A 46 -4.44 -7.22 -2.65
CA VAL A 46 -4.96 -8.59 -2.59
C VAL A 46 -6.11 -8.72 -3.56
N ASP A 47 -6.10 -9.75 -4.40
CA ASP A 47 -7.19 -10.02 -5.31
C ASP A 47 -8.13 -11.12 -4.76
N SER A 48 -9.17 -11.42 -5.52
CA SER A 48 -10.20 -12.39 -5.13
C SER A 48 -9.72 -13.84 -5.11
N SER A 49 -8.62 -14.14 -5.78
CA SER A 49 -8.01 -15.48 -5.78
C SER A 49 -7.01 -15.67 -4.63
N THR A 50 -6.93 -14.71 -3.73
CA THR A 50 -5.99 -14.62 -2.62
C THR A 50 -4.53 -14.44 -3.04
N GLU A 51 -4.29 -14.17 -4.31
CA GLU A 51 -2.98 -13.68 -4.76
C GLU A 51 -2.78 -12.25 -4.29
N PHE A 52 -1.55 -11.90 -4.01
CA PHE A 52 -1.24 -10.59 -3.47
C PHE A 52 0.12 -10.10 -3.97
N MET A 53 0.25 -8.78 -3.92
CA MET A 53 1.50 -8.11 -4.23
C MET A 53 1.84 -7.17 -3.09
N ILE A 54 3.10 -7.16 -2.70
CA ILE A 54 3.63 -6.25 -1.68
C ILE A 54 4.73 -5.40 -2.30
N HIS A 55 4.66 -4.10 -2.04
CA HIS A 55 5.69 -3.14 -2.46
C HIS A 55 5.99 -2.20 -1.30
N LYS A 56 7.24 -2.02 -0.97
CA LYS A 56 7.70 -1.16 0.12
C LYS A 56 8.99 -0.43 -0.24
N SER A 57 9.16 0.74 0.38
CA SER A 57 10.36 1.55 0.17
C SER A 57 10.67 2.37 1.42
N PRO A 58 11.94 2.59 1.75
CA PRO A 58 12.34 3.39 2.93
C PRO A 58 12.24 4.90 2.67
N VAL A 59 11.09 5.35 2.22
CA VAL A 59 10.79 6.76 1.92
C VAL A 59 9.44 7.15 2.49
N ALA A 60 9.22 8.45 2.67
CA ALA A 60 7.94 8.98 3.11
C ALA A 60 6.85 8.77 2.07
N ALA A 61 5.58 8.74 2.49
CA ALA A 61 4.45 8.50 1.58
C ALA A 61 4.36 9.52 0.45
N SER A 62 4.65 10.78 0.71
CA SER A 62 4.65 11.83 -0.31
C SER A 62 5.65 11.61 -1.44
N GLU A 63 6.74 10.88 -1.17
CA GLU A 63 7.68 10.43 -2.19
C GLU A 63 7.27 9.08 -2.77
N PHE A 64 6.83 8.16 -1.92
CA PHE A 64 6.47 6.79 -2.27
C PHE A 64 5.40 6.73 -3.37
N VAL A 65 4.35 7.54 -3.27
CA VAL A 65 3.23 7.50 -4.22
C VAL A 65 3.61 7.92 -5.64
N TYR A 66 4.72 8.62 -5.81
CA TYR A 66 5.21 9.04 -7.12
C TYR A 66 6.32 8.15 -7.67
N LYS A 67 6.78 7.16 -6.91
CA LYS A 67 7.79 6.24 -7.41
C LYS A 67 7.23 5.41 -8.57
N LYS A 68 8.04 5.18 -9.58
CA LYS A 68 7.65 4.40 -10.77
C LYS A 68 7.12 3.02 -10.39
N ASP A 69 7.78 2.34 -9.45
CA ASP A 69 7.39 1.01 -9.01
C ASP A 69 6.04 1.04 -8.27
N THR A 70 5.76 2.10 -7.52
CA THR A 70 4.47 2.28 -6.85
C THR A 70 3.36 2.51 -7.87
N VAL A 71 3.59 3.36 -8.85
CA VAL A 71 2.62 3.62 -9.93
C VAL A 71 2.31 2.33 -10.68
N SER A 72 3.34 1.55 -11.02
CA SER A 72 3.16 0.26 -11.71
C SER A 72 2.37 -0.74 -10.85
N ALA A 73 2.64 -0.77 -9.54
CA ALA A 73 1.90 -1.62 -8.61
C ALA A 73 0.41 -1.26 -8.56
N LEU A 74 0.09 0.01 -8.47
CA LEU A 74 -1.29 0.48 -8.40
C LEU A 74 -2.06 0.28 -9.71
N GLU A 75 -1.37 0.17 -10.84
CA GLU A 75 -2.00 -0.17 -12.12
C GLU A 75 -2.54 -1.61 -12.15
N LEU A 76 -2.13 -2.47 -11.22
CA LEU A 76 -2.66 -3.83 -11.09
C LEU A 76 -4.05 -3.87 -10.44
N VAL A 77 -4.49 -2.80 -9.83
CA VAL A 77 -5.82 -2.72 -9.22
C VAL A 77 -6.88 -2.77 -10.33
N ASP A 78 -7.81 -3.73 -10.21
CA ASP A 78 -8.87 -3.94 -11.18
C ASP A 78 -10.16 -4.43 -10.51
N GLY A 79 -11.09 -4.98 -11.28
CA GLY A 79 -12.36 -5.49 -10.77
C GLY A 79 -12.23 -6.69 -9.85
N THR A 80 -11.08 -7.39 -9.86
CA THR A 80 -10.83 -8.57 -9.01
C THR A 80 -10.16 -8.19 -7.68
N THR A 81 -9.71 -6.96 -7.53
CA THR A 81 -9.06 -6.50 -6.30
C THR A 81 -10.06 -6.49 -5.15
N SER A 82 -9.69 -7.10 -4.04
CA SER A 82 -10.53 -7.16 -2.84
C SER A 82 -10.05 -6.22 -1.74
N ILE A 83 -8.75 -6.06 -1.58
CA ILE A 83 -8.16 -5.23 -0.52
C ILE A 83 -6.97 -4.47 -1.07
N ILE A 84 -6.88 -3.19 -0.72
CA ILE A 84 -5.66 -2.40 -0.84
C ILE A 84 -5.34 -1.92 0.57
N MET A 85 -4.13 -2.22 1.06
CA MET A 85 -3.70 -1.77 2.39
C MET A 85 -2.36 -1.07 2.29
N GLY A 86 -2.15 -0.11 3.17
CA GLY A 86 -0.92 0.65 3.23
C GLY A 86 -0.49 0.95 4.66
N HIS A 87 0.81 1.16 4.82
CA HIS A 87 1.43 1.42 6.11
C HIS A 87 2.49 2.49 5.96
N THR A 88 2.49 3.44 6.88
CA THR A 88 3.56 4.42 7.02
C THR A 88 4.27 4.16 8.34
N ARG A 89 5.59 4.02 8.29
CA ARG A 89 6.39 3.62 9.44
C ARG A 89 7.09 4.80 10.10
N PHE A 90 7.00 4.85 11.42
CA PHE A 90 7.95 5.57 12.26
C PHE A 90 8.82 4.50 12.95
N GLY A 91 10.09 4.44 12.58
CA GLY A 91 10.97 3.36 13.00
C GLY A 91 11.42 3.49 14.44
N THR A 92 10.86 2.65 15.30
CA THR A 92 11.26 2.53 16.70
C THR A 92 12.16 1.31 16.93
N LEU A 93 11.99 0.26 16.12
CA LEU A 93 12.78 -0.98 16.16
C LEU A 93 13.19 -1.36 14.74
N GLY A 94 14.46 -1.69 14.56
CA GLY A 94 15.02 -2.07 13.28
C GLY A 94 15.23 -0.90 12.33
N SER A 95 16.10 -1.08 11.35
CA SER A 95 16.41 -0.06 10.36
C SER A 95 15.31 0.02 9.28
N ARG A 96 14.92 1.25 8.91
CA ARG A 96 14.04 1.49 7.76
C ARG A 96 14.67 1.04 6.43
N HIS A 97 15.99 1.04 6.35
CA HIS A 97 16.73 0.64 5.14
C HIS A 97 16.69 -0.86 4.89
N ASN A 98 16.36 -1.66 5.90
CA ASN A 98 16.05 -3.07 5.71
C ASN A 98 14.54 -3.23 5.51
N ASN A 99 14.11 -3.45 4.27
CA ASN A 99 12.70 -3.59 3.94
C ASN A 99 12.00 -4.75 4.65
N ALA A 100 12.73 -5.73 5.18
CA ALA A 100 12.13 -6.78 6.01
C ALA A 100 11.51 -6.22 7.30
N ASN A 101 11.98 -5.06 7.78
CA ASN A 101 11.44 -4.38 8.95
C ASN A 101 10.23 -3.47 8.61
N ASN A 102 9.99 -3.20 7.34
CA ASN A 102 8.94 -2.29 6.90
C ASN A 102 7.67 -3.07 6.56
N HIS A 103 6.51 -2.50 6.88
CA HIS A 103 5.22 -3.11 6.59
C HIS A 103 4.72 -2.72 5.19
N PRO A 104 3.87 -3.53 4.55
CA PRO A 104 3.31 -4.79 5.08
C PRO A 104 4.35 -5.92 5.15
N ILE A 105 4.18 -6.78 6.11
CA ILE A 105 4.99 -7.99 6.27
C ILE A 105 4.12 -9.19 5.95
N ARG A 106 4.66 -10.12 5.18
CA ARG A 106 3.99 -11.37 4.89
C ARG A 106 4.54 -12.49 5.76
N THR A 107 3.63 -13.26 6.34
CA THR A 107 3.91 -14.59 6.84
C THR A 107 3.17 -15.61 5.96
N LYS A 108 3.28 -16.89 6.28
CA LYS A 108 2.63 -17.95 5.50
C LYS A 108 1.14 -17.71 5.29
N ASP A 109 0.45 -17.23 6.30
CA ASP A 109 -1.01 -17.14 6.32
C ASP A 109 -1.56 -15.72 6.52
N VAL A 110 -0.70 -14.73 6.77
CA VAL A 110 -1.11 -13.38 7.15
C VAL A 110 -0.26 -12.32 6.46
N ILE A 111 -0.91 -11.22 6.07
CA ILE A 111 -0.26 -10.00 5.57
C ILE A 111 -0.64 -8.85 6.51
N GLY A 112 0.34 -8.15 6.98
CA GLY A 112 0.08 -7.01 7.83
C GLY A 112 1.22 -6.02 8.01
#